data_e8069787df0608668ed95eed7f1a0691
#
_entry.id   e8069787df0608668ed95eed7f1a0691
#
_cell.length_a   1.000
_cell.length_b   1.000
_cell.length_c   1.000
_cell.angle_alpha   90.00
_cell.angle_beta   90.00
_cell.angle_gamma   90.00
#
_symmetry.space_group_name_H-M   'P 1'
#
loop_
_entity.id
_entity.type
_entity.pdbx_description
1 polymer ?
#
loop_
_entity_poly.entity_id
_entity_poly.type
_entity_poly.pdbx_seq_one_letter_code
_entity_poly.pdbx_strand_id
1 'polypeptide(L)'
;MSKVVAIMSMSLDGFVADPDDGVGEVFDWYTAGDVEISPGGSDPMTFMVSEPSAQHLRGLASDLGAMLTGRRTFDVAQGWGGNHAWGPAFVLTHEIPAGWPHPDSSVHFVQNGVESAVRQALAAAAGKDVGVHGADTIQQCLNAGLLDEIHVDLAAVLLGSGVRLFDCLQATPAIL
;
A
#
# COMPACT_ATOMS: atom_id res chain seq x y z
N MET A 1 -0.36 -20.82 2.53
CA MET A 1 -1.22 -20.04 3.45
C MET A 1 -1.03 -18.60 3.01
N SER A 2 -2.10 -17.85 2.76
CA SER A 2 -2.01 -16.44 2.37
C SER A 2 -1.36 -15.63 3.47
N LYS A 3 -0.50 -14.69 3.09
CA LYS A 3 0.22 -13.79 4.00
C LYS A 3 -0.39 -12.39 3.95
N VAL A 4 -0.14 -11.62 5.01
CA VAL A 4 -0.40 -10.19 5.08
C VAL A 4 0.96 -9.49 5.03
N VAL A 5 1.21 -8.79 3.92
CA VAL A 5 2.54 -8.26 3.57
C VAL A 5 2.46 -6.74 3.52
N ALA A 6 3.17 -6.06 4.40
CA ALA A 6 3.35 -4.61 4.28
C ALA A 6 4.29 -4.30 3.12
N ILE A 7 3.89 -3.38 2.24
CA ILE A 7 4.67 -3.01 1.05
C ILE A 7 4.66 -1.50 0.95
N MET A 8 5.84 -0.87 0.99
CA MET A 8 5.94 0.59 0.94
C MET A 8 7.30 1.07 0.46
N SER A 9 7.31 2.06 -0.44
CA SER A 9 8.53 2.83 -0.72
C SER A 9 8.82 3.78 0.46
N MET A 10 10.09 3.90 0.83
CA MET A 10 10.52 4.69 1.99
C MET A 10 11.85 5.37 1.72
N SER A 11 12.00 6.61 2.19
CA SER A 11 13.28 7.32 2.19
C SER A 11 14.29 6.66 3.15
N LEU A 12 15.58 6.95 2.97
CA LEU A 12 16.66 6.45 3.86
C LEU A 12 16.48 6.86 5.33
N ASP A 13 15.79 7.96 5.59
CA ASP A 13 15.51 8.47 6.92
C ASP A 13 14.12 8.12 7.46
N GLY A 14 13.40 7.20 6.77
CA GLY A 14 12.23 6.51 7.30
C GLY A 14 10.88 7.16 7.00
N PHE A 15 10.80 8.04 6.00
CA PHE A 15 9.56 8.69 5.59
C PHE A 15 8.99 8.08 4.30
N VAL A 16 7.67 8.06 4.18
CA VAL A 16 6.93 7.57 3.00
C VAL A 16 6.27 8.67 2.20
N ALA A 17 6.18 9.85 2.78
CA ALA A 17 5.67 11.08 2.16
C ALA A 17 6.26 12.29 2.88
N ASP A 18 6.25 13.44 2.22
CA ASP A 18 6.55 14.72 2.82
C ASP A 18 5.42 15.20 3.79
N PRO A 19 5.57 16.35 4.47
CA PRO A 19 4.54 16.85 5.39
C PRO A 19 3.21 17.20 4.73
N ASP A 20 3.18 17.42 3.42
CA ASP A 20 2.01 17.80 2.62
C ASP A 20 1.43 16.60 1.84
N ASP A 21 1.84 15.37 2.18
CA ASP A 21 1.48 14.12 1.48
C ASP A 21 2.09 13.94 0.09
N GLY A 22 3.06 14.74 -0.27
CA GLY A 22 3.84 14.58 -1.49
C GLY A 22 4.68 13.29 -1.40
N VAL A 23 4.61 12.48 -2.44
CA VAL A 23 5.34 11.19 -2.52
C VAL A 23 6.38 11.19 -3.64
N GLY A 24 6.51 12.30 -4.39
CA GLY A 24 7.31 12.39 -5.61
C GLY A 24 8.69 11.78 -5.46
N GLU A 25 9.51 12.31 -4.58
CA GLU A 25 10.92 11.90 -4.41
C GLU A 25 11.06 10.44 -3.96
N VAL A 26 10.12 9.94 -3.19
CA VAL A 26 10.12 8.53 -2.71
C VAL A 26 9.70 7.57 -3.82
N PHE A 27 8.89 8.05 -4.79
CA PHE A 27 8.37 7.26 -5.89
C PHE A 27 9.04 7.57 -7.24
N ASP A 28 10.06 8.44 -7.30
CA ASP A 28 10.81 8.76 -8.53
C ASP A 28 11.40 7.53 -9.23
N TRP A 29 11.69 6.46 -8.49
CA TRP A 29 12.18 5.21 -9.07
C TRP A 29 11.19 4.52 -10.02
N TYR A 30 9.89 4.85 -9.92
CA TYR A 30 8.86 4.38 -10.86
C TYR A 30 8.99 5.03 -12.26
N THR A 31 9.78 6.08 -12.39
CA THR A 31 10.01 6.79 -13.66
C THR A 31 11.50 6.83 -14.06
N ALA A 32 12.37 6.14 -13.32
CA ALA A 32 13.83 6.25 -13.44
C ALA A 32 14.48 5.14 -14.31
N GLY A 33 13.71 4.43 -15.13
CA GLY A 33 14.22 3.34 -15.98
C GLY A 33 13.70 3.38 -17.41
N ASP A 34 13.92 2.29 -18.11
CA ASP A 34 13.61 2.11 -19.54
C ASP A 34 12.66 0.94 -19.82
N VAL A 35 12.24 0.22 -18.78
CA VAL A 35 11.29 -0.88 -18.89
C VAL A 35 9.89 -0.42 -18.51
N GLU A 36 8.99 -0.49 -19.47
CA GLU A 36 7.58 -0.15 -19.27
C GLU A 36 6.85 -1.24 -18.48
N ILE A 37 6.13 -0.84 -17.42
CA ILE A 37 5.24 -1.67 -16.62
C ILE A 37 3.90 -0.96 -16.50
N SER A 38 2.83 -1.62 -16.95
CA SER A 38 1.46 -1.24 -16.62
C SER A 38 1.03 -2.04 -15.40
N PRO A 39 0.74 -1.41 -14.26
CA PRO A 39 0.33 -2.13 -13.05
C PRO A 39 -1.00 -2.87 -13.21
N GLY A 40 -1.86 -2.42 -14.14
CA GLY A 40 -3.20 -2.97 -14.33
C GLY A 40 -4.27 -2.23 -13.53
N GLY A 41 -5.44 -2.84 -13.38
CA GLY A 41 -6.60 -2.19 -12.75
C GLY A 41 -7.21 -1.11 -13.65
N SER A 42 -7.83 -0.09 -13.04
CA SER A 42 -8.39 1.08 -13.75
C SER A 42 -7.46 2.29 -13.71
N ASP A 43 -6.32 2.21 -13.03
CA ASP A 43 -5.33 3.27 -13.00
C ASP A 43 -4.58 3.31 -14.34
N PRO A 44 -4.61 4.46 -15.06
CA PRO A 44 -3.89 4.61 -16.31
C PRO A 44 -2.38 4.77 -16.14
N MET A 45 -1.87 4.72 -14.92
CA MET A 45 -0.45 4.93 -14.64
C MET A 45 0.42 3.87 -15.31
N THR A 46 1.48 4.34 -15.96
CA THR A 46 2.52 3.50 -16.54
C THR A 46 3.83 3.82 -15.85
N PHE A 47 4.55 2.79 -15.41
CA PHE A 47 5.86 2.93 -14.79
C PHE A 47 6.96 2.71 -15.83
N MET A 48 8.05 3.46 -15.71
CA MET A 48 9.28 3.30 -16.47
C MET A 48 10.40 2.99 -15.47
N VAL A 49 10.68 1.70 -15.27
CA VAL A 49 11.58 1.24 -14.21
C VAL A 49 12.78 0.48 -14.75
N SER A 50 13.79 0.23 -13.93
CA SER A 50 14.89 -0.67 -14.28
C SER A 50 14.40 -2.12 -14.42
N GLU A 51 15.13 -2.98 -15.16
CA GLU A 51 14.74 -4.40 -15.30
C GLU A 51 14.66 -5.14 -13.95
N PRO A 52 15.55 -4.95 -12.97
CA PRO A 52 15.37 -5.54 -11.64
C PRO A 52 14.10 -5.07 -10.94
N SER A 53 13.77 -3.78 -11.02
CA SER A 53 12.52 -3.24 -10.46
C SER A 53 11.29 -3.77 -11.18
N ALA A 54 11.37 -3.95 -12.50
CA ALA A 54 10.30 -4.55 -13.30
C ALA A 54 10.01 -6.00 -12.86
N GLN A 55 11.05 -6.79 -12.63
CA GLN A 55 10.90 -8.15 -12.12
C GLN A 55 10.27 -8.18 -10.73
N HIS A 56 10.69 -7.27 -9.83
CA HIS A 56 10.09 -7.12 -8.51
C HIS A 56 8.60 -6.78 -8.59
N LEU A 57 8.22 -5.76 -9.37
CA LEU A 57 6.82 -5.35 -9.52
C LEU A 57 5.94 -6.45 -10.15
N ARG A 58 6.47 -7.19 -11.13
CA ARG A 58 5.76 -8.34 -11.72
C ARG A 58 5.55 -9.46 -10.69
N GLY A 59 6.54 -9.69 -9.81
CA GLY A 59 6.43 -10.62 -8.70
C GLY A 59 5.29 -10.23 -7.75
N LEU A 60 5.30 -8.99 -7.28
CA LEU A 60 4.22 -8.46 -6.42
C LEU A 60 2.84 -8.62 -7.08
N ALA A 61 2.69 -8.24 -8.35
CA ALA A 61 1.43 -8.37 -9.07
C ALA A 61 0.96 -9.83 -9.22
N SER A 62 1.90 -10.79 -9.29
CA SER A 62 1.60 -12.22 -9.33
C SER A 62 1.12 -12.76 -7.99
N ASP A 63 1.73 -12.32 -6.90
CA ASP A 63 1.56 -12.91 -5.58
C ASP A 63 0.39 -12.30 -4.81
N LEU A 64 0.05 -11.04 -5.09
CA LEU A 64 -1.03 -10.33 -4.41
C LEU A 64 -2.39 -10.59 -5.04
N GLY A 65 -3.42 -10.68 -4.20
CA GLY A 65 -4.81 -10.90 -4.60
C GLY A 65 -5.79 -9.89 -4.02
N ALA A 66 -5.36 -9.06 -3.07
CA ALA A 66 -6.13 -7.95 -2.52
C ALA A 66 -5.18 -6.89 -1.93
N MET A 67 -5.70 -5.69 -1.77
CA MET A 67 -5.01 -4.58 -1.10
C MET A 67 -5.76 -4.16 0.16
N LEU A 68 -5.01 -3.84 1.21
CA LEU A 68 -5.51 -3.14 2.40
C LEU A 68 -4.78 -1.81 2.56
N THR A 69 -5.52 -0.74 2.79
CA THR A 69 -4.93 0.59 3.00
C THR A 69 -5.78 1.46 3.91
N GLY A 70 -5.23 2.62 4.29
CA GLY A 70 -5.94 3.66 5.01
C GLY A 70 -6.59 4.68 4.08
N ARG A 71 -7.50 5.48 4.66
CA ARG A 71 -8.23 6.53 3.97
C ARG A 71 -7.32 7.58 3.31
N ARG A 72 -6.25 8.00 3.99
CA ARG A 72 -5.31 9.02 3.48
C ARG A 72 -4.65 8.56 2.18
N THR A 73 -4.12 7.34 2.13
CA THR A 73 -3.54 6.77 0.91
C THR A 73 -4.58 6.66 -0.22
N PHE A 74 -5.79 6.24 0.11
CA PHE A 74 -6.90 6.20 -0.83
C PHE A 74 -7.20 7.58 -1.45
N ASP A 75 -7.23 8.63 -0.63
CA ASP A 75 -7.50 9.99 -1.10
C ASP A 75 -6.36 10.52 -1.98
N VAL A 76 -5.10 10.35 -1.58
CA VAL A 76 -3.91 10.73 -2.36
C VAL A 76 -3.89 10.02 -3.72
N ALA A 77 -4.20 8.74 -3.73
CA ALA A 77 -4.26 7.93 -4.96
C ALA A 77 -5.56 8.10 -5.76
N GLN A 78 -6.46 9.01 -5.36
CA GLN A 78 -7.76 9.24 -6.01
C GLN A 78 -8.57 7.95 -6.21
N GLY A 79 -8.45 7.00 -5.29
CA GLY A 79 -9.13 5.72 -5.32
C GLY A 79 -8.78 4.81 -6.49
N TRP A 80 -7.62 5.02 -7.14
CA TRP A 80 -7.14 4.22 -8.29
C TRP A 80 -8.18 4.07 -9.41
N GLY A 81 -9.00 5.09 -9.64
CA GLY A 81 -10.08 5.00 -10.63
C GLY A 81 -11.15 3.96 -10.30
N GLY A 82 -11.17 3.42 -9.08
CA GLY A 82 -12.13 2.42 -8.61
C GLY A 82 -11.64 0.98 -8.56
N ASN A 83 -10.50 0.65 -9.20
CA ASN A 83 -9.99 -0.72 -9.24
C ASN A 83 -8.47 -0.76 -9.12
N HIS A 84 -7.97 -1.28 -8.02
CA HIS A 84 -6.53 -1.42 -7.80
C HIS A 84 -5.94 -2.61 -8.55
N ALA A 85 -4.68 -2.50 -8.98
CA ALA A 85 -3.96 -3.52 -9.74
C ALA A 85 -3.78 -4.87 -9.00
N TRP A 86 -3.71 -4.83 -7.67
CA TRP A 86 -3.55 -6.04 -6.86
C TRP A 86 -4.86 -6.77 -6.56
N GLY A 87 -6.00 -6.27 -7.08
CA GLY A 87 -7.34 -6.83 -6.86
C GLY A 87 -8.22 -5.92 -5.99
N PRO A 88 -9.24 -6.46 -5.31
CA PRO A 88 -10.12 -5.67 -4.45
C PRO A 88 -9.34 -4.89 -3.40
N ALA A 89 -9.67 -3.58 -3.25
CA ALA A 89 -9.03 -2.71 -2.28
C ALA A 89 -9.93 -2.51 -1.06
N PHE A 90 -9.42 -2.78 0.13
CA PHE A 90 -10.08 -2.55 1.39
C PHE A 90 -9.52 -1.30 2.04
N VAL A 91 -10.37 -0.29 2.24
CA VAL A 91 -9.99 1.01 2.78
C VAL A 91 -10.47 1.13 4.22
N LEU A 92 -9.53 1.09 5.16
CA LEU A 92 -9.82 1.34 6.59
C LEU A 92 -10.12 2.82 6.78
N THR A 93 -11.32 3.13 7.29
CA THR A 93 -11.80 4.51 7.44
C THR A 93 -12.83 4.64 8.55
N HIS A 94 -12.98 5.83 9.12
CA HIS A 94 -14.08 6.15 10.04
C HIS A 94 -15.33 6.59 9.27
N GLU A 95 -15.16 7.16 8.08
CA GLU A 95 -16.26 7.69 7.28
C GLU A 95 -16.04 7.37 5.79
N ILE A 96 -17.09 6.87 5.14
CA ILE A 96 -17.06 6.61 3.69
C ILE A 96 -17.12 7.94 2.96
N PRO A 97 -16.19 8.22 2.01
CA PRO A 97 -16.19 9.48 1.28
C PRO A 97 -17.44 9.64 0.42
N ALA A 98 -17.91 10.89 0.27
CA ALA A 98 -19.05 11.19 -0.58
C ALA A 98 -18.82 10.71 -2.02
N GLY A 99 -19.85 10.13 -2.62
CA GLY A 99 -19.79 9.57 -3.97
C GLY A 99 -19.20 8.15 -4.05
N TRP A 100 -18.75 7.55 -2.95
CA TRP A 100 -18.25 6.19 -2.91
C TRP A 100 -19.21 5.25 -2.15
N PRO A 101 -19.18 3.91 -2.45
CA PRO A 101 -18.47 3.29 -3.58
C PRO A 101 -19.13 3.59 -4.93
N HIS A 102 -18.35 3.58 -6.00
CA HIS A 102 -18.89 3.62 -7.37
C HIS A 102 -19.46 2.25 -7.76
N PRO A 103 -20.50 2.17 -8.63
CA PRO A 103 -21.18 0.91 -8.97
C PRO A 103 -20.27 -0.19 -9.51
N ASP A 104 -19.23 0.15 -10.27
CA ASP A 104 -18.31 -0.80 -10.91
C ASP A 104 -16.95 -0.86 -10.18
N SER A 105 -16.89 -0.38 -8.95
CA SER A 105 -15.67 -0.33 -8.15
C SER A 105 -15.48 -1.61 -7.34
N SER A 106 -14.24 -2.08 -7.27
CA SER A 106 -13.78 -3.14 -6.35
C SER A 106 -13.22 -2.58 -5.03
N VAL A 107 -13.52 -1.33 -4.71
CA VAL A 107 -13.14 -0.70 -3.44
C VAL A 107 -14.20 -0.94 -2.37
N HIS A 108 -13.76 -1.45 -1.23
CA HIS A 108 -14.58 -1.75 -0.05
C HIS A 108 -14.13 -0.90 1.14
N PHE A 109 -15.05 -0.18 1.77
CA PHE A 109 -14.74 0.62 2.96
C PHE A 109 -15.03 -0.16 4.23
N VAL A 110 -14.06 -0.18 5.15
CA VAL A 110 -14.13 -0.93 6.41
C VAL A 110 -14.05 0.04 7.58
N GLN A 111 -15.11 0.05 8.42
CA GLN A 111 -15.25 0.99 9.54
C GLN A 111 -15.14 0.33 10.91
N ASN A 112 -14.93 -0.98 10.95
CA ASN A 112 -14.96 -1.78 12.18
C ASN A 112 -13.59 -2.36 12.58
N GLY A 113 -12.52 -1.61 12.27
CA GLY A 113 -11.18 -1.89 12.77
C GLY A 113 -10.30 -2.72 11.83
N VAL A 114 -9.00 -2.72 12.15
CA VAL A 114 -7.95 -3.31 11.31
C VAL A 114 -8.07 -4.83 11.20
N GLU A 115 -8.43 -5.53 12.28
CA GLU A 115 -8.62 -6.99 12.28
C GLU A 115 -9.75 -7.41 11.32
N SER A 116 -10.82 -6.61 11.29
CA SER A 116 -11.92 -6.86 10.35
C SER A 116 -11.50 -6.61 8.91
N ALA A 117 -10.72 -5.56 8.67
CA ALA A 117 -10.22 -5.22 7.36
C ALA A 117 -9.27 -6.30 6.80
N VAL A 118 -8.33 -6.77 7.61
CA VAL A 118 -7.42 -7.88 7.25
C VAL A 118 -8.21 -9.16 6.94
N ARG A 119 -9.17 -9.53 7.78
CA ARG A 119 -10.00 -10.73 7.55
C ARG A 119 -10.78 -10.66 6.24
N GLN A 120 -11.37 -9.51 5.91
CA GLN A 120 -12.11 -9.29 4.67
C GLN A 120 -11.18 -9.34 3.45
N ALA A 121 -10.01 -8.70 3.53
CA ALA A 121 -9.01 -8.71 2.46
C ALA A 121 -8.49 -10.13 2.19
N LEU A 122 -8.15 -10.89 3.22
CA LEU A 122 -7.73 -12.30 3.10
C LEU A 122 -8.82 -13.17 2.45
N ALA A 123 -10.08 -12.96 2.81
CA ALA A 123 -11.19 -13.70 2.21
C ALA A 123 -11.35 -13.40 0.70
N ALA A 124 -11.07 -12.16 0.28
CA ALA A 124 -11.17 -11.72 -1.10
C ALA A 124 -9.93 -12.05 -1.95
N ALA A 125 -8.78 -12.27 -1.33
CA ALA A 125 -7.50 -12.50 -2.02
C ALA A 125 -7.42 -13.82 -2.81
N ALA A 126 -8.45 -14.68 -2.73
CA ALA A 126 -8.56 -15.94 -3.49
C ALA A 126 -7.35 -16.89 -3.32
N GLY A 127 -6.80 -16.97 -2.11
CA GLY A 127 -5.64 -17.81 -1.78
C GLY A 127 -4.28 -17.17 -2.04
N LYS A 128 -4.25 -15.96 -2.60
CA LYS A 128 -3.05 -15.12 -2.73
C LYS A 128 -2.82 -14.29 -1.47
N ASP A 129 -1.74 -13.53 -1.45
CA ASP A 129 -1.38 -12.66 -0.35
C ASP A 129 -2.16 -11.33 -0.38
N VAL A 130 -2.20 -10.64 0.76
CA VAL A 130 -2.78 -9.31 0.92
C VAL A 130 -1.66 -8.29 1.07
N GLY A 131 -1.57 -7.34 0.15
CA GLY A 131 -0.66 -6.20 0.27
C GLY A 131 -1.24 -5.12 1.19
N VAL A 132 -0.50 -4.70 2.21
CA VAL A 132 -0.87 -3.59 3.09
C VAL A 132 -0.06 -2.36 2.73
N HIS A 133 -0.73 -1.26 2.43
CA HIS A 133 -0.13 0.00 1.99
C HIS A 133 -0.55 1.17 2.87
N GLY A 134 0.35 2.17 3.03
CA GLY A 134 0.13 3.35 3.86
C GLY A 134 0.58 3.15 5.31
N ALA A 135 1.35 4.13 5.82
CA ALA A 135 2.07 4.04 7.10
C ALA A 135 1.16 3.70 8.29
N ASP A 136 0.07 4.44 8.46
CA ASP A 136 -0.84 4.24 9.59
C ASP A 136 -1.46 2.83 9.61
N THR A 137 -1.90 2.34 8.45
CA THR A 137 -2.48 0.99 8.34
C THR A 137 -1.44 -0.09 8.60
N ILE A 138 -0.21 0.08 8.12
CA ILE A 138 0.91 -0.82 8.39
C ILE A 138 1.20 -0.86 9.89
N GLN A 139 1.26 0.30 10.56
CA GLN A 139 1.49 0.40 12.01
C GLN A 139 0.36 -0.25 12.81
N GLN A 140 -0.90 -0.06 12.41
CA GLN A 140 -2.04 -0.72 13.05
C GLN A 140 -1.96 -2.24 12.90
N CYS A 141 -1.65 -2.76 11.71
CA CYS A 141 -1.45 -4.18 11.48
C CYS A 141 -0.28 -4.74 12.31
N LEU A 142 0.84 -4.02 12.37
CA LEU A 142 2.01 -4.41 13.16
C LEU A 142 1.69 -4.46 14.66
N ASN A 143 1.04 -3.43 15.19
CA ASN A 143 0.62 -3.37 16.59
C ASN A 143 -0.38 -4.46 16.97
N ALA A 144 -1.21 -4.89 16.04
CA ALA A 144 -2.18 -5.97 16.22
C ALA A 144 -1.60 -7.39 15.97
N GLY A 145 -0.33 -7.50 15.58
CA GLY A 145 0.32 -8.79 15.25
C GLY A 145 -0.27 -9.47 14.02
N LEU A 146 -0.70 -8.69 13.04
CA LEU A 146 -1.40 -9.15 11.82
C LEU A 146 -0.50 -9.18 10.59
N LEU A 147 0.75 -8.73 10.66
CA LEU A 147 1.70 -8.79 9.55
C LEU A 147 2.54 -10.07 9.61
N ASP A 148 2.68 -10.70 8.45
CA ASP A 148 3.61 -11.83 8.25
C ASP A 148 4.95 -11.37 7.70
N GLU A 149 4.96 -10.32 6.84
CA GLU A 149 6.16 -9.80 6.19
C GLU A 149 6.10 -8.28 6.05
N ILE A 150 7.28 -7.66 5.95
CA ILE A 150 7.45 -6.25 5.65
C ILE A 150 8.45 -6.12 4.49
N HIS A 151 8.00 -5.58 3.38
CA HIS A 151 8.80 -5.24 2.21
C HIS A 151 8.93 -3.72 2.12
N VAL A 152 10.17 -3.24 2.10
CA VAL A 152 10.47 -1.81 1.95
C VAL A 152 11.29 -1.60 0.68
N ASP A 153 10.74 -0.83 -0.26
CA ASP A 153 11.47 -0.34 -1.41
C ASP A 153 12.22 0.94 -0.99
N LEU A 154 13.52 0.79 -0.71
CA LEU A 154 14.31 1.87 -0.14
C LEU A 154 14.75 2.86 -1.23
N ALA A 155 14.17 4.06 -1.22
CA ALA A 155 14.55 5.15 -2.10
C ALA A 155 15.81 5.85 -1.58
N ALA A 156 16.75 6.15 -2.48
CA ALA A 156 18.02 6.80 -2.15
C ALA A 156 17.86 8.33 -1.93
N VAL A 157 16.92 8.71 -1.06
CA VAL A 157 16.58 10.09 -0.74
C VAL A 157 16.45 10.28 0.78
N LEU A 158 16.72 11.49 1.25
CA LEU A 158 16.47 11.96 2.62
C LEU A 158 15.40 13.04 2.54
N LEU A 159 14.25 12.83 3.19
CA LEU A 159 13.17 13.82 3.23
C LEU A 159 13.33 14.81 4.40
N GLY A 160 13.96 14.40 5.49
CA GLY A 160 14.17 15.22 6.68
C GLY A 160 12.93 15.41 7.56
N SER A 161 11.73 15.38 6.98
CA SER A 161 10.45 15.48 7.68
C SER A 161 9.33 14.86 6.83
N GLY A 162 8.20 14.53 7.46
CA GLY A 162 7.06 13.96 6.76
C GLY A 162 6.38 12.84 7.53
N VAL A 163 5.73 11.92 6.79
CA VAL A 163 5.01 10.77 7.33
C VAL A 163 5.98 9.60 7.51
N ARG A 164 6.22 9.20 8.75
CA ARG A 164 7.11 8.05 9.06
C ARG A 164 6.41 6.72 8.79
N LEU A 165 7.15 5.78 8.19
CA LEU A 165 6.65 4.42 8.03
C LEU A 165 6.45 3.72 9.37
N PHE A 166 7.42 3.85 10.27
CA PHE A 166 7.38 3.28 11.62
C PHE A 166 7.39 4.39 12.66
N ASP A 167 6.20 4.68 13.18
CA ASP A 167 5.94 5.58 14.28
C ASP A 167 4.87 4.93 15.17
N CYS A 168 4.47 5.53 16.25
CA CYS A 168 3.33 5.08 17.08
C CYS A 168 3.29 3.56 17.39
N LEU A 169 4.47 2.91 17.45
CA LEU A 169 4.56 1.49 17.79
C LEU A 169 4.31 1.29 19.30
N GLN A 170 3.45 0.34 19.64
CA GLN A 170 3.10 0.04 21.04
C GLN A 170 4.21 -0.70 21.79
N ALA A 171 5.01 -1.48 21.08
CA ALA A 171 6.16 -2.17 21.64
C ALA A 171 7.47 -1.67 21.02
N THR A 172 8.41 -1.22 21.84
CA THR A 172 9.75 -0.80 21.41
C THR A 172 10.80 -1.38 22.35
N PRO A 173 11.84 -2.08 21.83
CA PRO A 173 12.00 -2.39 20.41
C PRO A 173 10.98 -3.41 19.91
N ALA A 174 10.47 -3.26 18.68
CA ALA A 174 9.76 -4.30 17.98
C ALA A 174 10.80 -5.22 17.31
N ILE A 175 10.74 -6.51 17.65
CA ILE A 175 11.62 -7.53 17.04
C ILE A 175 10.77 -8.30 16.02
N LEU A 176 11.22 -8.26 14.75
CA LEU A 176 10.54 -8.85 13.59
C LEU A 176 11.00 -10.28 13.34
#